data_f6c35e8828ac435e4970013e4812bf40
#
_entry.id   f6c35e8828ac435e4970013e4812bf40
#
_cell.length_a   1.000
_cell.length_b   1.000
_cell.length_c   1.000
_cell.angle_alpha   90.00
_cell.angle_beta   90.00
_cell.angle_gamma   90.00
#
_symmetry.space_group_name_H-M   'P 1'
#
loop_
_entity.id
_entity.type
_entity.pdbx_description
1 polymer ?
#
loop_
_entity_poly.entity_id
_entity_poly.type
_entity_poly.pdbx_seq_one_letter_code
_entity_poly.pdbx_strand_id
1 'polypeptide(L)'
;GTVDVQEYTHTLTDKQAIDDGLPVGLHEGVYLSAIQNNENGLVVIPYLYSDVVITTDPETLREYVIQYSHADTIQVDAHNKVIIGATETKEWEDSEDAPDVDELEKTGVHAHTTYTPVSILSEVAKGEGESDKSIFKITADDILSQHDKSQILLDAQQILAKYNAKEIIIKEDGVYLGSGSANEPAVLGNQLATLLVDWLGALSQMMTPTMMG
;
A
#
# COMPACT_ATOMS: atom_id res chain seq x y z
N GLY A 1 25.87 1.21 4.92
CA GLY A 1 26.28 0.29 5.97
C GLY A 1 27.24 -0.76 5.47
N THR A 2 27.97 -1.35 6.37
CA THR A 2 28.90 -2.45 6.10
C THR A 2 28.61 -3.62 7.04
N VAL A 3 29.02 -4.80 6.64
CA VAL A 3 28.94 -6.05 7.42
C VAL A 3 30.29 -6.74 7.39
N ASP A 4 30.56 -7.57 8.39
CA ASP A 4 31.72 -8.43 8.38
C ASP A 4 31.30 -9.80 7.84
N VAL A 5 32.09 -10.35 6.92
CA VAL A 5 31.83 -11.60 6.22
C VAL A 5 32.97 -12.57 6.47
N GLN A 6 32.64 -13.79 6.85
CA GLN A 6 33.60 -14.87 7.01
C GLN A 6 33.50 -15.85 5.85
N GLU A 7 34.60 -16.16 5.19
CA GLU A 7 34.61 -17.15 4.11
C GLU A 7 34.30 -18.55 4.64
N TYR A 8 33.59 -19.32 3.80
CA TYR A 8 33.53 -20.77 3.95
C TYR A 8 34.86 -21.38 3.48
N THR A 9 35.73 -21.70 4.39
CA THR A 9 37.03 -22.28 4.06
C THR A 9 36.94 -23.79 4.01
N HIS A 10 37.32 -24.38 2.86
CA HIS A 10 37.39 -25.82 2.64
C HIS A 10 38.81 -26.35 2.42
N THR A 11 39.83 -25.51 2.54
CA THR A 11 41.22 -25.90 2.34
C THR A 11 41.87 -26.37 3.65
N LEU A 12 42.81 -27.35 3.58
CA LEU A 12 43.52 -27.86 4.73
C LEU A 12 44.37 -26.78 5.43
N THR A 13 44.86 -25.78 4.66
CA THR A 13 45.62 -24.63 5.17
C THR A 13 44.79 -23.72 6.03
N ASP A 14 43.52 -23.51 5.68
CA ASP A 14 42.61 -22.66 6.44
C ASP A 14 42.22 -23.33 7.77
N LYS A 15 42.07 -24.64 7.75
CA LYS A 15 41.77 -25.40 8.95
C LYS A 15 42.92 -25.30 10.00
N GLN A 16 44.16 -25.26 9.52
CA GLN A 16 45.33 -25.11 10.38
C GLN A 16 45.39 -23.68 10.98
N ALA A 17 45.05 -22.66 10.20
CA ALA A 17 44.99 -21.28 10.67
C ALA A 17 43.84 -21.06 11.67
N ILE A 18 42.71 -21.74 11.51
CA ILE A 18 41.60 -21.72 12.48
C ILE A 18 42.03 -22.39 13.79
N ASP A 19 42.73 -23.53 13.70
CA ASP A 19 43.25 -24.24 14.89
C ASP A 19 44.29 -23.41 15.64
N ASP A 20 45.05 -22.54 14.94
CA ASP A 20 46.00 -21.59 15.48
C ASP A 20 45.36 -20.26 15.98
N GLY A 21 44.01 -20.13 15.85
CA GLY A 21 43.26 -18.95 16.30
C GLY A 21 43.44 -17.72 15.43
N LEU A 22 43.89 -17.87 14.18
CA LEU A 22 44.01 -16.78 13.21
C LEU A 22 42.68 -16.58 12.48
N PRO A 23 42.20 -15.32 12.29
CA PRO A 23 41.01 -15.04 11.49
C PRO A 23 41.33 -15.24 10.00
N VAL A 24 41.05 -16.45 9.49
CA VAL A 24 41.22 -16.78 8.08
C VAL A 24 39.94 -16.38 7.34
N GLY A 25 40.09 -15.65 6.23
CA GLY A 25 38.97 -15.27 5.37
C GLY A 25 37.95 -14.37 6.03
N LEU A 26 38.37 -13.51 6.98
CA LEU A 26 37.50 -12.47 7.51
C LEU A 26 37.61 -11.22 6.64
N HIS A 27 36.52 -10.84 6.03
CA HIS A 27 36.36 -9.60 5.27
C HIS A 27 35.65 -8.59 6.15
N GLU A 28 36.38 -7.61 6.67
CA GLU A 28 35.84 -6.56 7.52
C GLU A 28 35.31 -5.37 6.70
N GLY A 29 34.14 -4.87 7.08
CA GLY A 29 33.60 -3.66 6.50
C GLY A 29 33.15 -3.82 5.04
N VAL A 30 32.68 -5.01 4.64
CA VAL A 30 32.11 -5.27 3.30
C VAL A 30 30.87 -4.40 3.10
N TYR A 31 30.84 -3.65 2.03
CA TYR A 31 29.71 -2.76 1.73
C TYR A 31 28.46 -3.56 1.33
N LEU A 32 27.31 -3.19 1.88
CA LEU A 32 26.04 -3.60 1.32
C LEU A 32 25.88 -2.98 -0.07
N SER A 33 25.34 -3.74 -1.03
CA SER A 33 25.31 -3.39 -2.47
C SER A 33 24.48 -2.17 -2.86
N ALA A 34 24.18 -1.30 -1.91
CA ALA A 34 23.48 -0.04 -2.17
C ALA A 34 24.46 1.10 -2.16
N ILE A 35 24.55 1.81 -3.28
CA ILE A 35 25.14 3.15 -3.28
C ILE A 35 24.16 4.06 -2.57
N GLN A 36 24.34 4.23 -1.26
CA GLN A 36 23.58 5.17 -0.46
C GLN A 36 24.19 6.56 -0.58
N ASN A 37 23.56 7.41 -1.37
CA ASN A 37 23.82 8.83 -1.32
C ASN A 37 22.61 9.51 -0.68
N ASN A 38 22.80 10.21 0.43
CA ASN A 38 21.76 10.97 1.13
C ASN A 38 20.59 10.15 1.68
N GLU A 39 20.84 8.94 2.20
CA GLU A 39 19.83 8.07 2.84
C GLU A 39 18.73 7.54 1.91
N ASN A 40 18.82 7.77 0.60
CA ASN A 40 17.86 7.27 -0.39
C ASN A 40 18.46 6.12 -1.19
N GLY A 41 17.61 5.16 -1.59
CA GLY A 41 17.99 4.03 -2.42
C GLY A 41 17.36 2.72 -2.00
N LEU A 42 17.82 1.65 -2.61
CA LEU A 42 17.49 0.28 -2.22
C LEU A 42 18.58 -0.24 -1.27
N VAL A 43 18.21 -0.53 -0.05
CA VAL A 43 19.08 -1.12 0.96
C VAL A 43 18.55 -2.49 1.33
N VAL A 44 19.39 -3.51 1.27
CA VAL A 44 19.09 -4.81 1.83
C VAL A 44 20.11 -5.12 2.91
N ILE A 45 19.62 -5.39 4.11
CA ILE A 45 20.43 -5.81 5.25
C ILE A 45 20.27 -7.33 5.36
N PRO A 46 21.33 -8.11 5.15
CA PRO A 46 21.28 -9.56 5.35
C PRO A 46 20.95 -9.89 6.80
N TYR A 47 20.21 -10.99 7.01
CA TYR A 47 20.03 -11.54 8.33
C TYR A 47 21.38 -12.05 8.88
N LEU A 48 21.61 -11.88 10.17
CA LEU A 48 22.86 -12.33 10.80
C LEU A 48 23.05 -13.84 10.57
N TYR A 49 24.25 -14.25 10.19
CA TYR A 49 24.62 -15.61 9.78
C TYR A 49 24.00 -16.08 8.44
N SER A 50 23.51 -15.17 7.60
CA SER A 50 23.16 -15.52 6.24
C SER A 50 24.37 -15.87 5.41
N ASP A 51 24.22 -16.83 4.50
CA ASP A 51 25.18 -17.03 3.44
C ASP A 51 25.14 -15.84 2.49
N VAL A 52 26.29 -15.30 2.16
CA VAL A 52 26.43 -14.16 1.24
C VAL A 52 27.47 -14.44 0.17
N VAL A 53 27.28 -13.81 -0.99
CA VAL A 53 28.29 -13.75 -2.04
C VAL A 53 28.81 -12.31 -2.09
N ILE A 54 30.13 -12.17 -2.02
CA ILE A 54 30.79 -10.87 -2.12
C ILE A 54 31.54 -10.77 -3.46
N THR A 55 31.73 -9.54 -3.94
CA THR A 55 32.56 -9.22 -5.09
C THR A 55 33.47 -8.06 -4.73
N THR A 56 34.63 -8.03 -5.37
CA THR A 56 35.59 -6.93 -5.22
C THR A 56 35.57 -6.06 -6.48
N ASP A 57 35.40 -4.76 -6.28
CA ASP A 57 35.58 -3.78 -7.36
C ASP A 57 37.07 -3.68 -7.69
N PRO A 58 37.49 -3.99 -8.94
CA PRO A 58 38.90 -4.03 -9.31
C PRO A 58 39.58 -2.65 -9.31
N GLU A 59 38.82 -1.56 -9.40
CA GLU A 59 39.37 -0.21 -9.43
C GLU A 59 39.57 0.35 -8.01
N THR A 60 38.61 0.12 -7.13
CA THR A 60 38.62 0.68 -5.77
C THR A 60 39.07 -0.30 -4.70
N LEU A 61 39.17 -1.60 -5.05
CA LEU A 61 39.45 -2.71 -4.16
C LEU A 61 38.45 -2.83 -3.00
N ARG A 62 37.25 -2.24 -3.15
CA ARG A 62 36.16 -2.35 -2.19
C ARG A 62 35.38 -3.63 -2.42
N GLU A 63 34.97 -4.23 -1.35
CA GLU A 63 34.16 -5.43 -1.37
C GLU A 63 32.69 -5.11 -1.15
N TYR A 64 31.82 -5.79 -1.90
CA TYR A 64 30.37 -5.60 -1.86
C TYR A 64 29.65 -6.93 -1.75
N VAL A 65 28.63 -6.99 -0.91
CA VAL A 65 27.67 -8.10 -0.89
C VAL A 65 26.77 -7.98 -2.12
N ILE A 66 26.72 -9.02 -2.96
CA ILE A 66 25.90 -9.04 -4.18
C ILE A 66 24.72 -10.01 -4.09
N GLN A 67 24.81 -11.01 -3.24
CA GLN A 67 23.73 -11.98 -2.98
C GLN A 67 23.73 -12.37 -1.52
N TYR A 68 22.57 -12.78 -1.01
CA TYR A 68 22.38 -13.26 0.37
C TYR A 68 21.23 -14.29 0.40
N SER A 69 21.32 -15.25 1.32
CA SER A 69 20.29 -16.28 1.48
C SER A 69 19.04 -15.77 2.19
N HIS A 70 19.19 -14.86 3.15
CA HIS A 70 18.10 -14.31 3.93
C HIS A 70 18.31 -12.81 4.19
N ALA A 71 17.24 -12.03 4.05
CA ALA A 71 17.24 -10.62 4.41
C ALA A 71 16.59 -10.42 5.79
N ASP A 72 17.18 -9.56 6.60
CA ASP A 72 16.58 -9.02 7.82
C ASP A 72 15.67 -7.83 7.46
N THR A 73 16.21 -6.89 6.70
CA THR A 73 15.49 -5.68 6.32
C THR A 73 15.69 -5.36 4.84
N ILE A 74 14.62 -4.98 4.18
CA ILE A 74 14.63 -4.39 2.83
C ILE A 74 14.03 -2.99 2.94
N GLN A 75 14.83 -1.97 2.65
CA GLN A 75 14.41 -0.58 2.63
C GLN A 75 14.48 -0.04 1.21
N VAL A 76 13.37 0.54 0.76
CA VAL A 76 13.31 1.26 -0.51
C VAL A 76 12.93 2.70 -0.21
N ASP A 77 13.81 3.64 -0.50
CA ASP A 77 13.57 5.05 -0.28
C ASP A 77 13.93 5.84 -1.54
N ALA A 78 13.08 6.75 -1.95
CA ALA A 78 13.26 7.55 -3.15
C ALA A 78 12.78 8.99 -2.94
N HIS A 79 13.46 9.95 -3.54
CA HIS A 79 13.14 11.37 -3.41
C HIS A 79 11.74 11.76 -3.88
N ASN A 80 11.19 11.06 -4.87
CA ASN A 80 9.95 11.46 -5.51
C ASN A 80 8.87 10.39 -5.36
N LYS A 81 9.12 9.19 -5.83
CA LYS A 81 8.15 8.10 -5.78
C LYS A 81 8.78 6.72 -5.86
N VAL A 82 8.11 5.76 -5.25
CA VAL A 82 8.35 4.33 -5.42
C VAL A 82 7.11 3.72 -6.04
N ILE A 83 7.26 2.89 -7.08
CA ILE A 83 6.17 2.14 -7.71
C ILE A 83 6.50 0.66 -7.59
N ILE A 84 5.58 -0.09 -7.01
CA ILE A 84 5.67 -1.54 -6.89
C ILE A 84 4.43 -2.14 -7.53
N GLY A 85 4.60 -3.05 -8.49
CA GLY A 85 3.46 -3.65 -9.14
C GLY A 85 3.81 -4.53 -10.32
N ALA A 86 2.79 -4.97 -11.01
CA ALA A 86 2.87 -5.77 -12.23
C ALA A 86 1.97 -5.17 -13.31
N THR A 87 2.43 -5.27 -14.54
CA THR A 87 1.69 -4.86 -15.74
C THR A 87 1.67 -6.03 -16.71
N GLU A 88 0.49 -6.32 -17.26
CA GLU A 88 0.36 -7.31 -18.30
C GLU A 88 0.76 -6.70 -19.66
N THR A 89 1.53 -7.46 -20.41
CA THR A 89 1.82 -7.18 -21.81
C THR A 89 1.11 -8.21 -22.67
N LYS A 90 0.82 -7.88 -23.94
CA LYS A 90 0.29 -8.85 -24.88
C LYS A 90 1.29 -10.00 -25.03
N GLU A 91 0.75 -11.21 -25.13
CA GLU A 91 1.57 -12.38 -25.46
C GLU A 91 2.20 -12.15 -26.83
N TRP A 92 3.50 -12.41 -26.88
CA TRP A 92 4.23 -12.40 -28.12
C TRP A 92 3.97 -13.73 -28.86
N GLU A 93 3.38 -13.63 -30.05
CA GLU A 93 3.26 -14.79 -30.93
C GLU A 93 4.63 -15.06 -31.55
N ASP A 94 5.03 -16.35 -31.54
CA ASP A 94 6.31 -16.84 -32.04
C ASP A 94 6.53 -16.32 -33.49
N SER A 95 7.22 -15.23 -33.63
CA SER A 95 7.66 -14.65 -34.90
C SER A 95 9.20 -14.78 -34.98
N GLU A 96 9.77 -14.76 -36.17
CA GLU A 96 11.21 -14.92 -36.37
C GLU A 96 12.04 -13.82 -35.68
N ASP A 97 11.43 -12.68 -35.38
CA ASP A 97 12.08 -11.54 -34.69
C ASP A 97 11.38 -11.22 -33.39
N ALA A 98 12.06 -11.43 -32.24
CA ALA A 98 11.58 -11.00 -30.94
C ALA A 98 11.44 -9.47 -30.91
N PRO A 99 10.29 -8.91 -30.52
CA PRO A 99 10.16 -7.47 -30.38
C PRO A 99 11.12 -6.96 -29.30
N ASP A 100 11.61 -5.75 -29.46
CA ASP A 100 12.37 -5.08 -28.40
C ASP A 100 11.48 -4.96 -27.16
N VAL A 101 12.04 -5.12 -25.95
CA VAL A 101 11.28 -5.10 -24.69
C VAL A 101 10.46 -3.80 -24.54
N ASP A 102 10.96 -2.71 -25.12
CA ASP A 102 10.28 -1.40 -25.12
C ASP A 102 9.08 -1.34 -26.09
N GLU A 103 8.97 -2.29 -27.02
CA GLU A 103 7.90 -2.37 -28.03
C GLU A 103 6.75 -3.30 -27.60
N LEU A 104 6.87 -3.99 -26.46
CA LEU A 104 5.79 -4.84 -25.94
C LEU A 104 4.54 -4.02 -25.67
N GLU A 105 3.47 -4.31 -26.40
CA GLU A 105 2.21 -3.61 -26.27
C GLU A 105 1.54 -3.97 -24.92
N LYS A 106 1.22 -2.95 -24.12
CA LYS A 106 0.53 -3.11 -22.82
C LYS A 106 -0.96 -3.31 -23.05
N THR A 107 -1.56 -4.23 -22.33
CA THR A 107 -3.01 -4.51 -22.40
C THR A 107 -3.85 -3.53 -21.57
N GLY A 108 -3.22 -2.66 -20.77
CA GLY A 108 -3.90 -1.82 -19.79
C GLY A 108 -4.21 -2.54 -18.47
N VAL A 109 -4.00 -3.86 -18.42
CA VAL A 109 -4.17 -4.64 -17.17
C VAL A 109 -2.94 -4.44 -16.29
N HIS A 110 -3.17 -3.99 -15.06
CA HIS A 110 -2.09 -3.79 -14.10
C HIS A 110 -2.57 -3.78 -12.64
N ALA A 111 -1.62 -4.00 -11.73
CA ALA A 111 -1.79 -3.80 -10.30
C ALA A 111 -0.55 -3.11 -9.75
N HIS A 112 -0.70 -1.85 -9.34
CA HIS A 112 0.41 -1.03 -8.86
C HIS A 112 0.10 -0.38 -7.52
N THR A 113 1.12 -0.24 -6.66
CA THR A 113 1.09 0.67 -5.52
C THR A 113 2.19 1.71 -5.68
N THR A 114 1.80 2.97 -5.68
CA THR A 114 2.69 4.13 -5.77
C THR A 114 2.78 4.80 -4.42
N TYR A 115 3.98 4.96 -3.92
CA TYR A 115 4.30 5.71 -2.71
C TYR A 115 4.92 7.05 -3.13
N THR A 116 4.41 8.13 -2.56
CA THR A 116 4.98 9.48 -2.69
C THR A 116 5.13 10.09 -1.30
N PRO A 117 5.87 11.21 -1.11
CA PRO A 117 5.96 11.87 0.18
C PRO A 117 4.63 12.31 0.79
N VAL A 118 3.56 12.41 -0.01
CA VAL A 118 2.26 12.92 0.41
C VAL A 118 1.11 11.94 0.23
N SER A 119 1.34 10.77 -0.39
CA SER A 119 0.25 9.81 -0.67
C SER A 119 0.74 8.39 -0.89
N ILE A 120 -0.18 7.46 -0.61
CA ILE A 120 -0.11 6.06 -1.05
C ILE A 120 -1.29 5.85 -2.01
N LEU A 121 -1.03 5.35 -3.21
CA LEU A 121 -2.04 5.04 -4.22
C LEU A 121 -1.87 3.59 -4.68
N SER A 122 -2.86 2.74 -4.40
CA SER A 122 -2.96 1.41 -5.00
C SER A 122 -4.02 1.41 -6.09
N GLU A 123 -3.66 0.98 -7.28
CA GLU A 123 -4.54 0.88 -8.44
C GLU A 123 -4.49 -0.54 -9.01
N VAL A 124 -5.67 -1.08 -9.32
CA VAL A 124 -5.83 -2.32 -10.08
C VAL A 124 -6.73 -2.01 -11.26
N ALA A 125 -6.24 -2.25 -12.46
CA ALA A 125 -6.98 -2.05 -13.70
C ALA A 125 -7.11 -3.36 -14.48
N LYS A 126 -8.26 -3.58 -15.11
CA LYS A 126 -8.54 -4.70 -16.01
C LYS A 126 -8.47 -4.30 -17.49
N GLY A 127 -8.16 -3.03 -17.77
CA GLY A 127 -8.10 -2.44 -19.08
C GLY A 127 -7.88 -0.93 -19.01
N GLU A 128 -8.05 -0.23 -20.11
CA GLU A 128 -7.82 1.22 -20.22
C GLU A 128 -9.00 2.08 -19.75
N GLY A 129 -10.18 1.48 -19.52
CA GLY A 129 -11.39 2.20 -19.11
C GLY A 129 -11.37 2.61 -17.64
N GLU A 130 -11.89 3.80 -17.32
CA GLU A 130 -12.02 4.26 -15.94
C GLU A 130 -12.94 3.35 -15.07
N SER A 131 -13.96 2.74 -15.69
CA SER A 131 -14.85 1.78 -15.02
C SER A 131 -14.18 0.45 -14.66
N ASP A 132 -13.03 0.17 -15.27
CA ASP A 132 -12.28 -1.06 -15.08
C ASP A 132 -11.23 -0.94 -13.98
N LYS A 133 -11.19 0.20 -13.30
CA LYS A 133 -10.22 0.52 -12.26
C LYS A 133 -10.80 0.43 -10.86
N SER A 134 -10.02 -0.12 -9.96
CA SER A 134 -10.20 -0.02 -8.51
C SER A 134 -9.06 0.78 -7.93
N ILE A 135 -9.38 1.75 -7.07
CA ILE A 135 -8.41 2.66 -6.47
C ILE A 135 -8.55 2.62 -4.96
N PHE A 136 -7.42 2.53 -4.26
CA PHE A 136 -7.30 2.81 -2.84
C PHE A 136 -6.22 3.86 -2.64
N LYS A 137 -6.59 4.99 -2.06
CA LYS A 137 -5.70 6.14 -1.89
C LYS A 137 -5.71 6.61 -0.44
N ILE A 138 -4.54 6.88 0.11
CA ILE A 138 -4.35 7.51 1.41
C ILE A 138 -3.54 8.79 1.19
N THR A 139 -4.00 9.88 1.75
CA THR A 139 -3.26 11.14 1.85
C THR A 139 -3.22 11.60 3.31
N ALA A 140 -2.62 12.77 3.59
CA ALA A 140 -2.69 13.38 4.91
C ALA A 140 -4.12 13.83 5.28
N ASP A 141 -4.97 14.08 4.28
CA ASP A 141 -6.29 14.69 4.45
C ASP A 141 -7.44 13.70 4.32
N ASP A 142 -7.26 12.62 3.52
CA ASP A 142 -8.33 11.67 3.19
C ASP A 142 -7.87 10.23 3.00
N ILE A 143 -8.84 9.31 3.12
CA ILE A 143 -8.73 7.92 2.69
C ILE A 143 -9.87 7.66 1.71
N LEU A 144 -9.53 7.25 0.49
CA LEU A 144 -10.47 6.97 -0.58
C LEU A 144 -10.36 5.51 -1.05
N SER A 145 -11.49 4.82 -1.12
CA SER A 145 -11.63 3.55 -1.86
C SER A 145 -12.68 3.72 -2.93
N GLN A 146 -12.35 3.42 -4.17
CA GLN A 146 -13.26 3.62 -5.31
C GLN A 146 -13.18 2.47 -6.30
N HIS A 147 -14.33 2.07 -6.81
CA HIS A 147 -14.48 1.18 -7.96
C HIS A 147 -15.74 1.55 -8.74
N ASP A 148 -15.59 1.91 -10.03
CA ASP A 148 -16.68 2.38 -10.89
C ASP A 148 -17.54 3.44 -10.17
N LYS A 149 -18.78 3.12 -9.88
CA LYS A 149 -19.77 4.00 -9.24
C LYS A 149 -19.81 3.93 -7.73
N SER A 150 -18.98 3.07 -7.15
CA SER A 150 -18.89 2.84 -5.70
C SER A 150 -17.72 3.62 -5.11
N GLN A 151 -17.94 4.26 -3.97
CA GLN A 151 -16.92 5.05 -3.28
C GLN A 151 -17.10 4.95 -1.77
N ILE A 152 -15.99 4.86 -1.05
CA ILE A 152 -15.89 5.12 0.39
C ILE A 152 -14.84 6.19 0.57
N LEU A 153 -15.20 7.29 1.22
CA LEU A 153 -14.31 8.41 1.52
C LEU A 153 -14.37 8.68 3.02
N LEU A 154 -13.21 8.81 3.64
CA LEU A 154 -13.04 9.29 5.01
C LEU A 154 -12.17 10.54 4.95
N ASP A 155 -12.68 11.63 5.42
CA ASP A 155 -11.94 12.89 5.56
C ASP A 155 -12.20 13.53 6.94
N ALA A 156 -11.64 14.71 7.20
CA ALA A 156 -11.77 15.40 8.47
C ALA A 156 -13.22 15.87 8.78
N GLN A 157 -14.13 15.86 7.81
CA GLN A 157 -15.48 16.40 7.92
C GLN A 157 -16.57 15.34 7.85
N GLN A 158 -16.29 14.17 7.22
CA GLN A 158 -17.30 13.16 6.98
C GLN A 158 -16.74 11.76 6.72
N ILE A 159 -17.61 10.78 6.92
CA ILE A 159 -17.49 9.45 6.35
C ILE A 159 -18.57 9.32 5.28
N LEU A 160 -18.20 9.08 4.04
CA LEU A 160 -19.10 8.94 2.92
C LEU A 160 -19.02 7.52 2.36
N ALA A 161 -20.17 6.85 2.23
CA ALA A 161 -20.32 5.65 1.41
C ALA A 161 -21.31 5.96 0.29
N LYS A 162 -20.90 5.74 -0.98
CA LYS A 162 -21.65 6.11 -2.16
C LYS A 162 -21.74 4.98 -3.16
N TYR A 163 -22.91 4.83 -3.75
CA TYR A 163 -23.15 4.02 -4.95
C TYR A 163 -24.09 4.76 -5.91
N ASN A 164 -23.59 5.14 -7.10
CA ASN A 164 -24.28 6.04 -8.01
C ASN A 164 -24.65 7.37 -7.32
N ALA A 165 -25.95 7.70 -7.33
CA ALA A 165 -26.51 8.91 -6.71
C ALA A 165 -27.01 8.66 -5.27
N LYS A 166 -26.81 7.45 -4.71
CA LYS A 166 -27.23 7.12 -3.35
C LYS A 166 -26.04 7.17 -2.42
N GLU A 167 -26.23 7.77 -1.24
CA GLU A 167 -25.16 8.06 -0.29
C GLU A 167 -25.59 7.78 1.14
N ILE A 168 -24.63 7.38 1.95
CA ILE A 168 -24.67 7.40 3.41
C ILE A 168 -23.57 8.34 3.83
N ILE A 169 -23.91 9.40 4.54
CA ILE A 169 -22.95 10.40 5.01
C ILE A 169 -23.05 10.48 6.53
N ILE A 170 -21.92 10.37 7.21
CA ILE A 170 -21.81 10.57 8.65
C ILE A 170 -20.98 11.83 8.86
N LYS A 171 -21.55 12.83 9.53
CA LYS A 171 -20.90 14.10 9.92
C LYS A 171 -21.05 14.32 11.42
N GLU A 172 -20.42 15.39 11.93
CA GLU A 172 -20.53 15.80 13.33
C GLU A 172 -21.98 16.00 13.77
N ASP A 173 -22.84 16.53 12.90
CA ASP A 173 -24.23 16.89 13.17
C ASP A 173 -25.23 15.76 12.89
N GLY A 174 -24.84 14.62 12.29
CA GLY A 174 -25.74 13.49 12.08
C GLY A 174 -25.37 12.50 10.99
N VAL A 175 -26.31 11.57 10.79
CA VAL A 175 -26.24 10.55 9.72
C VAL A 175 -27.30 10.85 8.67
N TYR A 176 -26.86 10.97 7.43
CA TYR A 176 -27.71 11.30 6.29
C TYR A 176 -27.83 10.09 5.36
N LEU A 177 -29.06 9.75 4.96
CA LEU A 177 -29.36 8.64 4.07
C LEU A 177 -30.11 9.16 2.85
N GLY A 178 -29.61 8.90 1.64
CA GLY A 178 -30.32 9.29 0.44
C GLY A 178 -29.45 9.58 -0.76
N SER A 179 -29.62 10.75 -1.37
CA SER A 179 -28.79 11.27 -2.47
C SER A 179 -27.95 12.46 -2.00
N GLY A 180 -26.99 12.90 -2.80
CA GLY A 180 -26.16 14.09 -2.48
C GLY A 180 -26.93 15.39 -2.28
N SER A 181 -28.23 15.39 -2.58
CA SER A 181 -29.19 16.48 -2.28
C SER A 181 -30.06 16.22 -1.04
N ALA A 182 -29.85 15.12 -0.32
CA ALA A 182 -30.57 14.85 0.93
C ALA A 182 -30.08 15.82 2.00
N ASN A 183 -30.97 16.71 2.46
CA ASN A 183 -30.66 17.75 3.44
C ASN A 183 -31.11 17.39 4.85
N GLU A 184 -31.73 16.22 5.02
CA GLU A 184 -32.28 15.82 6.31
C GLU A 184 -31.49 14.67 6.91
N PRO A 185 -31.07 14.78 8.17
CA PRO A 185 -30.40 13.69 8.89
C PRO A 185 -31.37 12.51 9.11
N ALA A 186 -30.83 11.32 9.24
CA ALA A 186 -31.61 10.15 9.62
C ALA A 186 -32.25 10.36 11.00
N VAL A 187 -33.55 10.08 11.10
CA VAL A 187 -34.28 10.22 12.38
C VAL A 187 -33.80 9.12 13.33
N LEU A 188 -33.29 9.52 14.48
CA LEU A 188 -32.97 8.57 15.55
C LEU A 188 -34.28 7.94 16.06
N GLY A 189 -34.32 6.61 16.22
CA GLY A 189 -35.52 5.89 16.60
C GLY A 189 -36.21 6.41 17.85
N ASN A 190 -35.45 6.87 18.87
CA ASN A 190 -35.97 7.46 20.08
C ASN A 190 -36.71 8.78 19.85
N GLN A 191 -36.19 9.63 18.95
CA GLN A 191 -36.84 10.91 18.62
C GLN A 191 -38.15 10.70 17.89
N LEU A 192 -38.17 9.74 16.93
CA LEU A 192 -39.39 9.38 16.24
C LEU A 192 -40.41 8.75 17.19
N ALA A 193 -39.98 7.85 18.07
CA ALA A 193 -40.84 7.22 19.06
C ALA A 193 -41.48 8.29 20.01
N THR A 194 -40.68 9.24 20.50
CA THR A 194 -41.18 10.36 21.35
C THR A 194 -42.19 11.19 20.57
N LEU A 195 -41.87 11.60 19.34
CA LEU A 195 -42.78 12.38 18.50
C LEU A 195 -44.12 11.62 18.26
N LEU A 196 -44.07 10.32 17.99
CA LEU A 196 -45.26 9.52 17.79
C LEU A 196 -46.09 9.40 19.07
N VAL A 197 -45.45 9.21 20.22
CA VAL A 197 -46.17 9.16 21.55
C VAL A 197 -46.83 10.51 21.85
N ASP A 198 -46.15 11.62 21.64
CA ASP A 198 -46.70 12.97 21.86
C ASP A 198 -47.87 13.24 20.93
N TRP A 199 -47.75 12.83 19.66
CA TRP A 199 -48.84 13.00 18.69
C TRP A 199 -50.07 12.13 19.00
N LEU A 200 -49.86 10.87 19.40
CA LEU A 200 -50.92 9.99 19.86
C LEU A 200 -51.59 10.51 21.13
N GLY A 201 -50.80 11.07 22.07
CA GLY A 201 -51.31 11.72 23.27
C GLY A 201 -52.21 12.92 22.96
N ALA A 202 -51.77 13.76 21.99
CA ALA A 202 -52.60 14.87 21.53
C ALA A 202 -53.92 14.43 20.87
N LEU A 203 -53.84 13.41 20.02
CA LEU A 203 -55.02 12.84 19.37
C LEU A 203 -56.01 12.24 20.41
N SER A 204 -55.52 11.57 21.43
CA SER A 204 -56.38 10.97 22.48
C SER A 204 -57.16 12.05 23.25
N GLN A 205 -56.55 13.21 23.47
CA GLN A 205 -57.22 14.37 24.10
C GLN A 205 -58.31 14.99 23.21
N MET A 206 -58.07 14.97 21.87
CA MET A 206 -59.08 15.45 20.93
C MET A 206 -60.24 14.50 20.74
N MET A 207 -60.05 13.21 20.96
CA MET A 207 -61.08 12.17 20.80
C MET A 207 -61.90 11.88 22.06
N THR A 208 -61.68 12.57 23.16
CA THR A 208 -62.59 12.49 24.32
C THR A 208 -63.93 13.13 23.97
N PRO A 209 -64.98 12.37 23.70
CA PRO A 209 -66.27 12.97 23.38
C PRO A 209 -66.78 13.68 24.61
N THR A 210 -67.10 14.94 24.48
CA THR A 210 -68.01 15.63 25.42
C THR A 210 -69.37 15.03 25.25
N MET A 211 -69.57 13.87 25.87
CA MET A 211 -70.92 13.42 26.10
C MET A 211 -71.52 14.28 27.22
N MET A 212 -72.11 15.34 26.80
CA MET A 212 -73.05 16.09 27.61
C MET A 212 -74.30 16.25 26.79
N GLY A 213 -75.20 15.35 26.98
CA GLY A 213 -76.59 15.51 26.65
C GLY A 213 -77.37 16.04 27.85
#